data_dd64a2d68aa79e78d27de51fd2ba3196
#
_entry.id   dd64a2d68aa79e78d27de51fd2ba3196
#
_cell.length_a   1.000
_cell.length_b   1.000
_cell.length_c   1.000
_cell.angle_alpha   90.00
_cell.angle_beta   90.00
_cell.angle_gamma   90.00
#
_symmetry.space_group_name_H-M   'P 1'
#
loop_
_entity.id
_entity.type
_entity.pdbx_description
1 polymer ?
#
loop_
_entity_poly.entity_id
_entity_poly.type
_entity_poly.pdbx_seq_one_letter_code
_entity_poly.pdbx_strand_id
1 'polypeptide(L)'
;HNSVRPESLSMFARFIHWGILAIGILMGLSMIGLPITHLAILVSALSVGIGFGLQTIVNNSVAGLILISERAVSLGDIIATPSGHIGRVTMITIRATRIVTPTGQAIIIPNASLINGSFTNFTMDRRGVRKIYPFSIPYGIDFRKVKEIIEKAAVSVPYCIKPDPLHEVECGITCL
;
A
#
# COMPACT_ATOMS: atom_id res chain seq x y z
N HIS A 1 19.00 5.86 13.03
CA HIS A 1 20.16 6.44 12.31
C HIS A 1 20.06 6.03 10.84
N ASN A 2 19.46 6.89 10.02
CA ASN A 2 19.49 6.78 8.56
C ASN A 2 20.80 7.43 8.09
N SER A 3 21.92 6.74 8.19
CA SER A 3 23.11 7.13 7.46
C SER A 3 22.84 6.83 5.98
N VAL A 4 22.59 7.88 5.20
CA VAL A 4 22.55 7.79 3.74
C VAL A 4 23.88 7.16 3.34
N ARG A 5 23.84 5.98 2.71
CA ARG A 5 25.05 5.26 2.33
C ARG A 5 25.86 6.16 1.41
N PRO A 6 27.18 6.33 1.62
CA PRO A 6 28.02 7.22 0.80
C PRO A 6 27.97 6.86 -0.69
N GLU A 7 27.65 5.62 -1.01
CA GLU A 7 27.48 5.13 -2.39
C GLU A 7 26.29 5.76 -3.11
N SER A 8 25.19 6.04 -2.41
CA SER A 8 24.02 6.69 -3.03
C SER A 8 24.27 8.15 -3.35
N LEU A 9 25.03 8.87 -2.52
CA LEU A 9 25.42 10.25 -2.77
C LEU A 9 26.31 10.38 -3.99
N SER A 10 27.25 9.45 -4.19
CA SER A 10 28.15 9.45 -5.36
C SER A 10 27.39 9.17 -6.67
N MET A 11 26.36 8.33 -6.64
CA MET A 11 25.48 8.10 -7.80
C MET A 11 24.71 9.37 -8.18
N PHE A 12 24.04 10.01 -7.19
CA PHE A 12 23.32 11.26 -7.44
C PHE A 12 24.24 12.37 -8.00
N ALA A 13 25.45 12.51 -7.45
CA ALA A 13 26.42 13.48 -7.94
C ALA A 13 26.79 13.21 -9.41
N ARG A 14 26.95 11.96 -9.80
CA ARG A 14 27.22 11.59 -11.21
C ARG A 14 26.04 11.93 -12.12
N PHE A 15 24.80 11.64 -11.73
CA PHE A 15 23.64 12.01 -12.52
C PHE A 15 23.53 13.53 -12.73
N ILE A 16 23.75 14.31 -11.67
CA ILE A 16 23.76 15.77 -11.76
C ILE A 16 24.89 16.25 -12.67
N HIS A 17 26.10 15.68 -12.55
CA HIS A 17 27.24 16.03 -13.39
C HIS A 17 26.94 15.80 -14.88
N TRP A 18 26.40 14.61 -15.24
CA TRP A 18 26.01 14.31 -16.61
C TRP A 18 24.89 15.22 -17.13
N GLY A 19 23.93 15.57 -16.26
CA GLY A 19 22.88 16.54 -16.61
C GLY A 19 23.43 17.92 -16.93
N ILE A 20 24.34 18.45 -16.09
CA ILE A 20 24.96 19.74 -16.31
C ILE A 20 25.81 19.73 -17.58
N LEU A 21 26.57 18.64 -17.82
CA LEU A 21 27.36 18.47 -19.01
C LEU A 21 26.51 18.44 -20.28
N ALA A 22 25.38 17.74 -20.27
CA ALA A 22 24.44 17.70 -21.39
C ALA A 22 23.90 19.11 -21.70
N ILE A 23 23.48 19.87 -20.69
CA ILE A 23 23.01 21.25 -20.86
C ILE A 23 24.13 22.14 -21.40
N GLY A 24 25.36 22.03 -20.88
CA GLY A 24 26.52 22.78 -21.36
C GLY A 24 26.84 22.51 -22.84
N ILE A 25 26.74 21.24 -23.26
CA ILE A 25 26.91 20.86 -24.68
C ILE A 25 25.83 21.50 -25.54
N LEU A 26 24.55 21.44 -25.12
CA LEU A 26 23.44 22.05 -25.87
C LEU A 26 23.61 23.58 -26.01
N MET A 27 24.04 24.26 -24.95
CA MET A 27 24.33 25.69 -24.96
C MET A 27 25.55 26.02 -25.89
N GLY A 28 26.59 25.20 -25.83
CA GLY A 28 27.74 25.35 -26.70
C GLY A 28 27.42 25.19 -28.19
N LEU A 29 26.58 24.19 -28.51
CA LEU A 29 26.11 23.99 -29.90
C LEU A 29 25.25 25.16 -30.39
N SER A 30 24.46 25.77 -29.52
CA SER A 30 23.69 26.98 -29.84
C SER A 30 24.58 28.19 -30.18
N MET A 31 25.72 28.34 -29.49
CA MET A 31 26.70 29.43 -29.74
C MET A 31 27.43 29.30 -31.07
N ILE A 32 27.58 28.09 -31.59
CA ILE A 32 28.24 27.83 -32.89
C ILE A 32 27.31 28.15 -34.09
N GLY A 33 26.05 28.56 -33.82
CA GLY A 33 25.09 28.97 -34.86
C GLY A 33 24.21 27.86 -35.36
N LEU A 34 24.14 26.72 -34.65
CA LEU A 34 23.14 25.71 -34.95
C LEU A 34 21.70 26.26 -34.62
N PRO A 35 20.73 26.09 -35.52
CA PRO A 35 19.39 26.59 -35.30
C PRO A 35 18.79 25.98 -34.03
N ILE A 36 18.43 26.81 -33.06
CA ILE A 36 17.81 26.41 -31.79
C ILE A 36 16.62 25.49 -32.00
N THR A 37 15.88 25.66 -33.12
CA THR A 37 14.73 24.84 -33.48
C THR A 37 15.09 23.34 -33.60
N HIS A 38 16.22 23.01 -34.22
CA HIS A 38 16.64 21.61 -34.37
C HIS A 38 17.00 21.00 -33.01
N LEU A 39 17.71 21.79 -32.17
CA LEU A 39 18.04 21.36 -30.81
C LEU A 39 16.78 21.17 -29.95
N ALA A 40 15.78 22.05 -30.08
CA ALA A 40 14.51 21.93 -29.36
C ALA A 40 13.76 20.66 -29.73
N ILE A 41 13.73 20.28 -31.01
CA ILE A 41 13.10 19.03 -31.46
C ILE A 41 13.80 17.81 -30.82
N LEU A 42 15.13 17.77 -30.83
CA LEU A 42 15.88 16.66 -30.23
C LEU A 42 15.64 16.57 -28.73
N VAL A 43 15.69 17.70 -28.02
CA VAL A 43 15.45 17.76 -26.58
C VAL A 43 14.02 17.33 -26.26
N SER A 44 13.04 17.75 -27.06
CA SER A 44 11.63 17.36 -26.89
C SER A 44 11.45 15.84 -27.05
N ALA A 45 12.03 15.26 -28.10
CA ALA A 45 11.97 13.81 -28.32
C ALA A 45 12.63 13.03 -27.17
N LEU A 46 13.81 13.50 -26.70
CA LEU A 46 14.49 12.89 -25.57
C LEU A 46 13.68 13.01 -24.27
N SER A 47 13.07 14.17 -24.03
CA SER A 47 12.24 14.43 -22.84
C SER A 47 11.05 13.50 -22.78
N VAL A 48 10.38 13.25 -23.93
CA VAL A 48 9.28 12.28 -24.02
C VAL A 48 9.76 10.87 -23.68
N GLY A 49 10.90 10.46 -24.23
CA GLY A 49 11.50 9.15 -23.95
C GLY A 49 11.85 8.97 -22.46
N ILE A 50 12.47 9.98 -21.85
CA ILE A 50 12.78 9.99 -20.41
C ILE A 50 11.48 9.97 -19.59
N GLY A 51 10.47 10.74 -19.99
CA GLY A 51 9.18 10.77 -19.33
C GLY A 51 8.52 9.39 -19.25
N PHE A 52 8.48 8.66 -20.36
CA PHE A 52 8.00 7.28 -20.37
C PHE A 52 8.86 6.35 -19.51
N GLY A 53 10.17 6.50 -19.53
CA GLY A 53 11.09 5.70 -18.70
C GLY A 53 10.88 5.92 -17.19
N LEU A 54 10.52 7.13 -16.77
CA LEU A 54 10.30 7.50 -15.38
C LEU A 54 8.84 7.37 -14.93
N GLN A 55 7.90 7.13 -15.82
CA GLN A 55 6.46 7.11 -15.55
C GLN A 55 6.08 6.24 -14.35
N THR A 56 6.62 5.02 -14.27
CA THR A 56 6.32 4.09 -13.17
C THR A 56 6.83 4.62 -11.83
N ILE A 57 7.99 5.26 -11.80
CA ILE A 57 8.58 5.81 -10.59
C ILE A 57 7.72 6.97 -10.08
N VAL A 58 7.37 7.88 -10.97
CA VAL A 58 6.51 9.05 -10.64
C VAL A 58 5.14 8.59 -10.16
N ASN A 59 4.50 7.66 -10.88
CA ASN A 59 3.18 7.14 -10.50
C ASN A 59 3.20 6.52 -9.09
N ASN A 60 4.21 5.69 -8.78
CA ASN A 60 4.32 5.10 -7.45
C ASN A 60 4.61 6.15 -6.36
N SER A 61 5.39 7.19 -6.68
CA SER A 61 5.69 8.25 -5.72
C SER A 61 4.47 9.11 -5.42
N VAL A 62 3.70 9.49 -6.44
CA VAL A 62 2.43 10.21 -6.28
C VAL A 62 1.43 9.36 -5.50
N ALA A 63 1.28 8.08 -5.84
CA ALA A 63 0.44 7.16 -5.10
C ALA A 63 0.85 7.05 -3.62
N GLY A 64 2.15 7.00 -3.32
CA GLY A 64 2.65 7.00 -1.95
C GLY A 64 2.27 8.25 -1.16
N LEU A 65 2.35 9.43 -1.79
CA LEU A 65 1.91 10.68 -1.19
C LEU A 65 0.40 10.69 -0.90
N ILE A 66 -0.41 10.18 -1.82
CA ILE A 66 -1.87 10.07 -1.64
C ILE A 66 -2.18 9.14 -0.46
N LEU A 67 -1.58 7.94 -0.41
CA LEU A 67 -1.79 6.98 0.68
C LEU A 67 -1.50 7.60 2.06
N ILE A 68 -0.43 8.39 2.16
CA ILE A 68 -0.01 9.03 3.41
C ILE A 68 -0.93 10.22 3.75
N SER A 69 -1.30 11.04 2.77
CA SER A 69 -2.12 12.25 2.99
C SER A 69 -3.56 11.91 3.35
N GLU A 70 -4.16 10.94 2.69
CA GLU A 70 -5.53 10.49 2.94
C GLU A 70 -5.63 9.52 4.11
N ARG A 71 -4.49 9.00 4.60
CA ARG A 71 -4.44 7.98 5.64
C ARG A 71 -5.26 6.72 5.31
N ALA A 72 -5.42 6.43 4.03
CA ALA A 72 -6.13 5.23 3.59
C ALA A 72 -5.47 3.95 4.11
N VAL A 73 -4.17 3.99 4.33
CA VAL A 73 -3.36 2.94 4.96
C VAL A 73 -2.42 3.59 5.98
N SER A 74 -2.38 3.06 7.19
CA SER A 74 -1.51 3.50 8.27
C SER A 74 -0.57 2.38 8.72
N LEU A 75 0.55 2.76 9.37
CA LEU A 75 1.44 1.79 9.99
C LEU A 75 0.69 0.99 11.06
N GLY A 76 0.81 -0.33 11.01
CA GLY A 76 0.14 -1.25 11.91
C GLY A 76 -1.22 -1.75 11.42
N ASP A 77 -1.78 -1.16 10.37
CA ASP A 77 -3.03 -1.62 9.78
C ASP A 77 -2.91 -3.04 9.22
N ILE A 78 -4.01 -3.77 9.25
CA ILE A 78 -4.14 -5.07 8.59
C ILE A 78 -4.93 -4.84 7.30
N ILE A 79 -4.30 -5.13 6.18
CA ILE A 79 -4.90 -4.94 4.86
C ILE A 79 -4.90 -6.23 4.06
N ALA A 80 -5.94 -6.39 3.22
CA ALA A 80 -5.93 -7.36 2.12
C ALA A 80 -5.64 -6.61 0.82
N THR A 81 -4.61 -7.06 0.12
CA THR A 81 -4.14 -6.45 -1.14
C THR A 81 -5.01 -6.88 -2.33
N PRO A 82 -4.97 -6.17 -3.47
CA PRO A 82 -5.66 -6.60 -4.70
C PRO A 82 -5.24 -8.00 -5.18
N SER A 83 -4.02 -8.43 -4.86
CA SER A 83 -3.51 -9.78 -5.15
C SER A 83 -3.93 -10.85 -4.13
N GLY A 84 -4.78 -10.51 -3.15
CA GLY A 84 -5.32 -11.45 -2.16
C GLY A 84 -4.42 -11.71 -0.94
N HIS A 85 -3.27 -11.06 -0.83
CA HIS A 85 -2.41 -11.22 0.35
C HIS A 85 -2.96 -10.40 1.52
N ILE A 86 -3.03 -11.02 2.69
CA ILE A 86 -3.43 -10.35 3.94
C ILE A 86 -2.19 -10.20 4.82
N GLY A 87 -1.96 -8.99 5.35
CA GLY A 87 -0.82 -8.75 6.22
C GLY A 87 -0.89 -7.41 6.95
N ARG A 88 -0.01 -7.27 7.93
CA ARG A 88 0.14 -6.03 8.71
C ARG A 88 1.12 -5.10 8.01
N VAL A 89 0.73 -3.85 7.84
CA VAL A 89 1.59 -2.79 7.29
C VAL A 89 2.71 -2.46 8.27
N THR A 90 3.94 -2.66 7.86
CA THR A 90 5.14 -2.42 8.69
C THR A 90 5.92 -1.20 8.24
N MET A 91 5.82 -0.81 6.98
CA MET A 91 6.53 0.34 6.43
C MET A 91 5.78 0.88 5.21
N ILE A 92 5.71 2.19 5.10
CA ILE A 92 5.26 2.90 3.91
C ILE A 92 6.41 3.77 3.45
N THR A 93 6.90 3.54 2.22
CA THR A 93 7.95 4.34 1.59
C THR A 93 7.35 5.15 0.44
N ILE A 94 8.14 6.04 -0.14
CA ILE A 94 7.68 6.89 -1.24
C ILE A 94 7.17 6.10 -2.46
N ARG A 95 7.71 4.91 -2.73
CA ARG A 95 7.35 4.10 -3.90
C ARG A 95 6.61 2.79 -3.59
N ALA A 96 6.69 2.29 -2.36
CA ALA A 96 6.17 0.97 -2.01
C ALA A 96 5.75 0.89 -0.55
N THR A 97 4.74 0.08 -0.29
CA THR A 97 4.27 -0.30 1.04
C THR A 97 4.68 -1.74 1.33
N ARG A 98 5.23 -1.98 2.53
CA ARG A 98 5.64 -3.30 3.00
C ARG A 98 4.62 -3.82 4.00
N ILE A 99 4.12 -5.03 3.74
CA ILE A 99 3.28 -5.77 4.67
C ILE A 99 3.98 -7.04 5.14
N VAL A 100 3.62 -7.52 6.32
CA VAL A 100 4.06 -8.81 6.86
C VAL A 100 2.83 -9.68 7.07
N THR A 101 2.82 -10.84 6.44
CA THR A 101 1.73 -11.82 6.57
C THR A 101 1.77 -12.52 7.93
N PRO A 102 0.68 -13.18 8.38
CA PRO A 102 0.69 -13.99 9.60
C PRO A 102 1.72 -15.13 9.57
N THR A 103 2.12 -15.58 8.37
CA THR A 103 3.17 -16.60 8.17
C THR A 103 4.59 -16.04 8.23
N GLY A 104 4.75 -14.73 8.53
CA GLY A 104 6.05 -14.07 8.65
C GLY A 104 6.68 -13.61 7.33
N GLN A 105 5.99 -13.76 6.20
CA GLN A 105 6.49 -13.33 4.89
C GLN A 105 6.35 -11.80 4.75
N ALA A 106 7.42 -11.14 4.32
CA ALA A 106 7.39 -9.72 3.98
C ALA A 106 7.09 -9.54 2.49
N ILE A 107 5.99 -8.87 2.19
CA ILE A 107 5.55 -8.56 0.82
C ILE A 107 5.73 -7.07 0.58
N ILE A 108 6.37 -6.72 -0.53
CA ILE A 108 6.58 -5.33 -0.97
C ILE A 108 5.62 -5.05 -2.12
N ILE A 109 4.75 -4.08 -1.93
CA ILE A 109 3.68 -3.74 -2.87
C ILE A 109 3.94 -2.34 -3.41
N PRO A 110 4.03 -2.15 -4.74
CA PRO A 110 4.09 -0.82 -5.32
C PRO A 110 2.87 0.02 -4.90
N ASN A 111 3.09 1.27 -4.49
CA ASN A 111 1.99 2.12 -4.00
C ASN A 111 0.90 2.32 -5.05
N ALA A 112 1.28 2.45 -6.33
CA ALA A 112 0.33 2.55 -7.43
C ALA A 112 -0.62 1.36 -7.51
N SER A 113 -0.17 0.15 -7.15
CA SER A 113 -1.02 -1.05 -7.15
C SER A 113 -2.10 -0.99 -6.07
N LEU A 114 -1.85 -0.32 -4.94
CA LEU A 114 -2.84 -0.10 -3.89
C LEU A 114 -3.86 0.97 -4.30
N ILE A 115 -3.40 2.08 -4.90
CA ILE A 115 -4.29 3.18 -5.32
C ILE A 115 -5.16 2.79 -6.53
N ASN A 116 -4.58 2.08 -7.51
CA ASN A 116 -5.30 1.71 -8.74
C ASN A 116 -6.20 0.48 -8.56
N GLY A 117 -5.98 -0.32 -7.51
CA GLY A 117 -6.77 -1.50 -7.19
C GLY A 117 -7.63 -1.30 -5.94
N SER A 118 -8.64 -2.16 -5.78
CA SER A 118 -9.38 -2.21 -4.52
C SER A 118 -8.59 -3.00 -3.49
N PHE A 119 -8.41 -2.45 -2.31
CA PHE A 119 -7.88 -3.15 -1.16
C PHE A 119 -8.85 -3.04 0.03
N THR A 120 -8.81 -3.99 0.94
CA THR A 120 -9.62 -3.94 2.17
C THR A 120 -8.72 -3.59 3.34
N ASN A 121 -9.06 -2.54 4.08
CA ASN A 121 -8.41 -2.22 5.35
C ASN A 121 -9.33 -2.68 6.49
N PHE A 122 -8.88 -3.67 7.26
CA PHE A 122 -9.65 -4.25 8.36
C PHE A 122 -9.59 -3.44 9.65
N THR A 123 -8.68 -2.48 9.75
CA THR A 123 -8.38 -1.76 11.00
C THR A 123 -8.54 -0.26 10.90
N MET A 124 -8.84 0.29 9.72
CA MET A 124 -8.93 1.73 9.44
C MET A 124 -9.85 2.45 10.44
N ASP A 125 -11.05 1.95 10.65
CA ASP A 125 -12.05 2.56 11.52
C ASP A 125 -11.98 2.09 12.98
N ARG A 126 -11.03 1.21 13.31
CA ARG A 126 -10.93 0.54 14.62
C ARG A 126 -12.25 -0.13 15.07
N ARG A 127 -13.18 -0.32 14.16
CA ARG A 127 -14.41 -1.07 14.38
C ARG A 127 -14.09 -2.55 14.26
N GLY A 128 -14.75 -3.40 15.04
CA GLY A 128 -14.56 -4.83 14.94
C GLY A 128 -14.87 -5.37 13.55
N VAL A 129 -14.16 -6.41 13.15
CA VAL A 129 -14.42 -7.12 11.90
C VAL A 129 -15.35 -8.28 12.18
N ARG A 130 -16.48 -8.35 11.48
CA ARG A 130 -17.37 -9.50 11.56
C ARG A 130 -16.73 -10.71 10.89
N LYS A 131 -16.56 -11.78 11.65
CA LYS A 131 -16.03 -13.04 11.13
C LYS A 131 -17.05 -14.14 11.31
N ILE A 132 -17.34 -14.89 10.26
CA ILE A 132 -18.27 -16.00 10.27
C ILE A 132 -17.48 -17.29 10.43
N TYR A 133 -17.79 -18.08 11.44
CA TYR A 133 -17.21 -19.39 11.68
C TYR A 133 -18.29 -20.46 11.48
N PRO A 134 -18.31 -21.20 10.36
CA PRO A 134 -19.21 -22.33 10.18
C PRO A 134 -18.76 -23.50 11.06
N PHE A 135 -19.67 -24.10 11.77
CA PHE A 135 -19.46 -25.36 12.50
C PHE A 135 -20.69 -26.24 12.39
N SER A 136 -20.48 -27.55 12.43
CA SER A 136 -21.55 -28.54 12.30
C SER A 136 -21.92 -29.08 13.66
N ILE A 137 -23.21 -29.27 13.86
CA ILE A 137 -23.79 -29.81 15.09
C ILE A 137 -24.48 -31.15 14.75
N PRO A 138 -24.29 -32.22 15.56
CA PRO A 138 -24.99 -33.48 15.37
C PRO A 138 -26.52 -33.30 15.50
N TYR A 139 -27.29 -34.10 14.76
CA TYR A 139 -28.74 -34.10 14.85
C TYR A 139 -29.20 -34.54 16.25
N GLY A 140 -30.28 -33.92 16.76
CA GLY A 140 -30.88 -34.28 18.03
C GLY A 140 -30.41 -33.50 19.25
N ILE A 141 -29.50 -32.54 19.07
CA ILE A 141 -29.05 -31.63 20.14
C ILE A 141 -29.99 -30.40 20.19
N ASP A 142 -30.34 -29.99 21.42
CA ASP A 142 -31.13 -28.78 21.64
C ASP A 142 -30.31 -27.53 21.22
N PHE A 143 -30.73 -26.92 20.11
CA PHE A 143 -30.07 -25.73 19.52
C PHE A 143 -29.96 -24.57 20.52
N ARG A 144 -30.92 -24.39 21.42
CA ARG A 144 -30.90 -23.30 22.43
C ARG A 144 -29.73 -23.43 23.39
N LYS A 145 -29.44 -24.67 23.82
CA LYS A 145 -28.28 -24.95 24.68
C LYS A 145 -26.96 -24.71 23.98
N VAL A 146 -26.87 -25.11 22.71
CA VAL A 146 -25.68 -24.88 21.89
C VAL A 146 -25.44 -23.39 21.69
N LYS A 147 -26.47 -22.62 21.37
CA LYS A 147 -26.41 -21.17 21.23
C LYS A 147 -25.87 -20.51 22.49
N GLU A 148 -26.44 -20.87 23.67
CA GLU A 148 -26.02 -20.32 24.96
C GLU A 148 -24.53 -20.63 25.28
N ILE A 149 -24.06 -21.85 24.97
CA ILE A 149 -22.68 -22.26 25.18
C ILE A 149 -21.74 -21.45 24.28
N ILE A 150 -22.10 -21.25 23.00
CA ILE A 150 -21.29 -20.50 22.06
C ILE A 150 -21.25 -19.02 22.41
N GLU A 151 -22.37 -18.43 22.81
CA GLU A 151 -22.40 -17.03 23.27
C GLU A 151 -21.53 -16.83 24.51
N LYS A 152 -21.62 -17.73 25.49
CA LYS A 152 -20.72 -17.69 26.67
C LYS A 152 -19.26 -17.83 26.28
N ALA A 153 -18.93 -18.75 25.38
CA ALA A 153 -17.58 -18.94 24.89
C ALA A 153 -17.06 -17.70 24.11
N ALA A 154 -17.89 -17.12 23.26
CA ALA A 154 -17.53 -15.91 22.51
C ALA A 154 -17.23 -14.72 23.44
N VAL A 155 -18.06 -14.50 24.46
CA VAL A 155 -17.85 -13.41 25.45
C VAL A 155 -16.59 -13.62 26.30
N SER A 156 -16.15 -14.87 26.49
CA SER A 156 -14.92 -15.17 27.22
C SER A 156 -13.63 -14.84 26.46
N VAL A 157 -13.72 -14.65 25.12
CA VAL A 157 -12.55 -14.31 24.31
C VAL A 157 -12.21 -12.82 24.46
N PRO A 158 -10.97 -12.46 24.86
CA PRO A 158 -10.60 -11.09 25.21
C PRO A 158 -10.66 -10.10 24.02
N TYR A 159 -10.74 -10.60 22.78
CA TYR A 159 -10.82 -9.81 21.56
C TYR A 159 -12.23 -9.75 20.95
N CYS A 160 -13.21 -10.36 21.59
CA CYS A 160 -14.60 -10.28 21.15
C CYS A 160 -15.17 -8.93 21.60
N ILE A 161 -15.70 -8.16 20.65
CA ILE A 161 -16.40 -6.91 20.97
C ILE A 161 -17.71 -7.31 21.62
N LYS A 162 -17.90 -6.90 22.88
CA LYS A 162 -19.17 -7.10 23.57
C LYS A 162 -20.27 -6.32 22.85
N PRO A 163 -21.51 -6.87 22.76
CA PRO A 163 -22.62 -6.14 22.18
C PRO A 163 -22.81 -4.81 22.93
N ASP A 164 -22.60 -3.71 22.20
CA ASP A 164 -22.87 -2.35 22.66
C ASP A 164 -24.28 -1.97 22.14
N PRO A 165 -25.18 -1.42 22.96
CA PRO A 165 -26.50 -1.01 22.51
C PRO A 165 -26.49 0.04 21.37
N LEU A 166 -25.37 0.70 21.11
CA LEU A 166 -25.18 1.61 19.98
C LEU A 166 -24.63 0.93 18.71
N HIS A 167 -24.15 -0.29 18.80
CA HIS A 167 -23.71 -1.11 17.69
C HIS A 167 -24.38 -2.46 17.83
N GLU A 168 -25.38 -2.73 17.00
CA GLU A 168 -26.00 -4.05 16.86
C GLU A 168 -24.94 -5.08 16.44
N VAL A 169 -24.17 -5.55 17.40
CA VAL A 169 -23.37 -6.76 17.23
C VAL A 169 -24.34 -7.92 17.46
N GLU A 170 -25.07 -8.26 16.43
CA GLU A 170 -25.81 -9.51 16.42
C GLU A 170 -24.81 -10.66 16.47
N CYS A 171 -24.64 -11.28 17.63
CA CYS A 171 -24.10 -12.63 17.71
C CYS A 171 -25.21 -13.58 17.18
N GLY A 172 -25.41 -13.58 15.86
CA GLY A 172 -26.46 -14.35 15.18
C GLY A 172 -25.91 -15.71 14.80
N ILE A 173 -26.52 -16.76 15.33
CA ILE A 173 -26.35 -18.13 14.82
C ILE A 173 -27.45 -18.32 13.77
N THR A 174 -27.02 -18.44 12.49
CA THR A 174 -27.96 -18.76 11.39
C THR A 174 -27.86 -20.24 11.11
N CYS A 175 -28.99 -20.93 11.24
CA CYS A 175 -29.15 -22.30 10.75
C CYS A 175 -29.39 -22.23 9.23
N LEU A 176 -28.62 -22.96 8.45
CA LEU A 176 -28.85 -23.24 7.03
C LEU A 176 -29.55 -24.55 6.86
#